data_ee8a235258d7f603b33e38622debacf8
#
_entry.id   ee8a235258d7f603b33e38622debacf8
#
_cell.length_a   1.000
_cell.length_b   1.000
_cell.length_c   1.000
_cell.angle_alpha   90.00
_cell.angle_beta   90.00
_cell.angle_gamma   90.00
#
_symmetry.space_group_name_H-M   'P 1'
#
loop_
_entity.id
_entity.type
_entity.pdbx_description
1 polymer ?
#
loop_
_entity_poly.entity_id
_entity_poly.type
_entity_poly.pdbx_seq_one_letter_code
_entity_poly.pdbx_strand_id
1 'polypeptide(L)'
;MNDIVTERSNGILRVQFNRPEKKNAMTGGMYTRLADIFNEANEDEETFVVLWHGAGDSFCAGNDLGDFLHNPPGPDAFPQGALMDAFVKFEKPIVAAVQGAVIGGGTTMLTHCDVVYAGASARFQLPFINLALVPEFGSSYSLPARIGYLRAADLYLLGEPFGATRAAELGLVTRVVPDRELLATATQTAQKLAAKPGGALRASKRLLKQGFIEQVKAAMKAEDQVFFERVRSAEAKEALSAFLEKRPPNFNKTKTPVAAE
;
A
#
# COMPACT_ATOMS: atom_id res chain seq x y z
N MET A 1 7.09 10.49 19.43
CA MET A 1 7.97 10.17 18.25
C MET A 1 7.13 10.39 17.00
N ASN A 2 7.72 10.86 15.90
CA ASN A 2 6.97 10.98 14.66
C ASN A 2 6.89 9.60 14.00
N ASP A 3 5.67 9.11 13.75
CA ASP A 3 5.40 7.81 13.14
C ASP A 3 5.86 7.73 11.67
N ILE A 4 6.08 8.89 11.04
CA ILE A 4 6.71 9.02 9.72
C ILE A 4 7.83 10.04 9.84
N VAL A 5 9.01 9.65 9.43
CA VAL A 5 10.21 10.52 9.38
C VAL A 5 10.55 10.84 7.94
N THR A 6 10.87 12.09 7.68
CA THR A 6 11.33 12.55 6.36
C THR A 6 12.69 13.21 6.46
N GLU A 7 13.52 12.95 5.47
CA GLU A 7 14.83 13.58 5.29
C GLU A 7 15.04 13.92 3.82
N ARG A 8 15.50 15.12 3.51
CA ARG A 8 15.81 15.52 2.14
C ARG A 8 17.29 15.78 1.97
N SER A 9 17.86 15.15 0.97
CA SER A 9 19.25 15.37 0.58
C SER A 9 19.46 15.04 -0.90
N ASN A 10 20.23 15.87 -1.61
CA ASN A 10 20.64 15.64 -3.00
C ASN A 10 19.46 15.33 -3.96
N GLY A 11 18.35 16.03 -3.81
CA GLY A 11 17.17 15.86 -4.64
C GLY A 11 16.33 14.62 -4.30
N ILE A 12 16.67 13.90 -3.24
CA ILE A 12 15.95 12.71 -2.76
C ILE A 12 15.19 13.07 -1.49
N LEU A 13 13.87 12.89 -1.51
CA LEU A 13 13.06 12.88 -0.30
C LEU A 13 12.97 11.44 0.20
N ARG A 14 13.62 11.15 1.32
CA ARG A 14 13.47 9.89 2.02
C ARG A 14 12.23 9.97 2.91
N VAL A 15 11.34 8.99 2.76
CA VAL A 15 10.13 8.83 3.57
C VAL A 15 10.24 7.49 4.30
N GLN A 16 10.21 7.51 5.63
CA GLN A 16 10.39 6.33 6.45
C GLN A 16 9.18 6.14 7.37
N PHE A 17 8.54 4.98 7.30
CA PHE A 17 7.65 4.54 8.37
C PHE A 17 8.47 4.29 9.64
N ASN A 18 8.03 4.81 10.78
CA ASN A 18 8.82 4.80 12.02
C ASN A 18 8.01 4.35 13.26
N ARG A 19 7.31 3.22 13.10
CA ARG A 19 6.63 2.49 14.19
C ARG A 19 7.07 1.02 14.20
N PRO A 20 8.38 0.72 14.34
CA PRO A 20 8.91 -0.65 14.20
C PRO A 20 8.29 -1.61 15.24
N GLU A 21 7.94 -1.16 16.42
CA GLU A 21 7.29 -1.95 17.48
C GLU A 21 5.88 -2.44 17.11
N LYS A 22 5.25 -1.80 16.11
CA LYS A 22 3.98 -2.19 15.49
C LYS A 22 4.16 -2.68 14.07
N LYS A 23 5.39 -3.05 13.66
CA LYS A 23 5.73 -3.42 12.28
C LYS A 23 5.23 -2.39 11.27
N ASN A 24 5.31 -1.12 11.64
CA ASN A 24 4.87 0.01 10.84
C ASN A 24 3.39 -0.05 10.39
N ALA A 25 2.52 -0.63 11.21
CA ALA A 25 1.08 -0.59 10.97
C ALA A 25 0.58 0.87 10.97
N MET A 26 -0.29 1.20 10.02
CA MET A 26 -0.72 2.57 9.71
C MET A 26 -1.98 2.97 10.47
N THR A 27 -1.92 4.11 11.15
CA THR A 27 -3.08 4.81 11.71
C THR A 27 -3.68 5.79 10.72
N GLY A 28 -4.90 6.27 10.98
CA GLY A 28 -5.52 7.35 10.19
C GLY A 28 -4.62 8.59 10.08
N GLY A 29 -3.95 8.98 11.18
CA GLY A 29 -3.00 10.09 11.19
C GLY A 29 -1.78 9.88 10.29
N MET A 30 -1.29 8.65 10.16
CA MET A 30 -0.19 8.33 9.23
C MET A 30 -0.63 8.45 7.77
N TYR A 31 -1.85 8.04 7.42
CA TYR A 31 -2.39 8.22 6.07
C TYR A 31 -2.47 9.71 5.70
N THR A 32 -3.04 10.53 6.60
CA THR A 32 -3.10 11.99 6.39
C THR A 32 -1.70 12.57 6.21
N ARG A 33 -0.77 12.23 7.11
CA ARG A 33 0.61 12.76 7.04
C ARG A 33 1.33 12.33 5.75
N LEU A 34 1.14 11.09 5.28
CA LEU A 34 1.68 10.65 3.98
C LEU A 34 1.08 11.44 2.83
N ALA A 35 -0.23 11.67 2.83
CA ALA A 35 -0.88 12.48 1.80
C ALA A 35 -0.25 13.89 1.72
N ASP A 36 -0.05 14.54 2.88
CA ASP A 36 0.62 15.84 2.96
C ASP A 36 2.04 15.78 2.40
N ILE A 37 2.84 14.79 2.82
CA ILE A 37 4.22 14.60 2.37
C ILE A 37 4.28 14.44 0.84
N PHE A 38 3.41 13.61 0.24
CA PHE A 38 3.41 13.40 -1.20
C PHE A 38 2.90 14.63 -1.96
N ASN A 39 1.90 15.35 -1.45
CA ASN A 39 1.43 16.61 -2.04
C ASN A 39 2.52 17.68 -1.98
N GLU A 40 3.14 17.90 -0.80
CA GLU A 40 4.26 18.83 -0.63
C GLU A 40 5.42 18.47 -1.57
N ALA A 41 5.81 17.19 -1.61
CA ALA A 41 6.90 16.70 -2.45
C ALA A 41 6.60 16.87 -3.96
N ASN A 42 5.34 16.80 -4.37
CA ASN A 42 4.98 16.99 -5.77
C ASN A 42 5.25 18.43 -6.24
N GLU A 43 4.99 19.40 -5.39
CA GLU A 43 5.19 20.83 -5.67
C GLU A 43 6.63 21.32 -5.41
N ASP A 44 7.36 20.64 -4.54
CA ASP A 44 8.72 21.05 -4.14
C ASP A 44 9.74 20.88 -5.26
N GLU A 45 10.29 21.98 -5.77
CA GLU A 45 11.27 21.99 -6.87
C GLU A 45 12.62 21.31 -6.53
N GLU A 46 12.95 21.19 -5.25
CA GLU A 46 14.18 20.53 -4.80
C GLU A 46 14.06 19.01 -4.65
N THR A 47 12.86 18.46 -4.68
CA THR A 47 12.63 17.01 -4.68
C THR A 47 12.49 16.48 -6.10
N PHE A 48 13.36 15.55 -6.50
CA PHE A 48 13.33 14.88 -7.81
C PHE A 48 12.82 13.45 -7.73
N VAL A 49 12.98 12.78 -6.59
CA VAL A 49 12.57 11.39 -6.36
C VAL A 49 12.23 11.15 -4.90
N VAL A 50 11.28 10.26 -4.64
CA VAL A 50 10.97 9.76 -3.31
C VAL A 50 11.62 8.39 -3.12
N LEU A 51 12.35 8.21 -2.00
CA LEU A 51 12.82 6.91 -1.52
C LEU A 51 11.99 6.52 -0.29
N TRP A 52 11.20 5.47 -0.40
CA TRP A 52 10.25 5.05 0.62
C TRP A 52 10.63 3.72 1.24
N HIS A 53 10.70 3.64 2.57
CA HIS A 53 11.07 2.43 3.29
C HIS A 53 10.48 2.38 4.71
N GLY A 54 10.61 1.25 5.40
CA GLY A 54 10.23 1.09 6.81
C GLY A 54 11.43 1.04 7.74
N ALA A 55 11.26 1.54 8.97
CA ALA A 55 12.20 1.30 10.07
C ALA A 55 12.05 -0.13 10.60
N GLY A 56 13.11 -0.66 11.19
CA GLY A 56 13.12 -2.00 11.79
C GLY A 56 13.11 -3.11 10.75
N ASP A 57 12.41 -4.19 11.07
CA ASP A 57 12.40 -5.44 10.31
C ASP A 57 11.26 -5.55 9.29
N SER A 58 10.39 -4.55 9.17
CA SER A 58 9.18 -4.60 8.36
C SER A 58 8.96 -3.30 7.59
N PHE A 59 8.40 -3.41 6.38
CA PHE A 59 7.97 -2.24 5.62
C PHE A 59 6.68 -1.67 6.20
N CYS A 60 5.58 -2.44 6.16
CA CYS A 60 4.27 -2.02 6.65
C CYS A 60 3.35 -3.23 6.85
N ALA A 61 2.81 -3.40 8.05
CA ALA A 61 1.89 -4.49 8.39
C ALA A 61 0.41 -4.19 8.04
N GLY A 62 0.14 -3.14 7.25
CA GLY A 62 -1.21 -2.71 6.88
C GLY A 62 -1.82 -1.76 7.90
N ASN A 63 -3.15 -1.74 8.00
CA ASN A 63 -3.85 -0.89 8.95
C ASN A 63 -3.58 -1.30 10.41
N ASP A 64 -3.41 -0.32 11.30
CA ASP A 64 -3.49 -0.56 12.74
C ASP A 64 -4.95 -0.92 13.09
N LEU A 65 -5.19 -2.22 13.35
CA LEU A 65 -6.55 -2.73 13.53
C LEU A 65 -7.22 -2.18 14.79
N GLY A 66 -6.44 -1.76 15.79
CA GLY A 66 -6.96 -1.09 16.98
C GLY A 66 -7.52 0.30 16.61
N ASP A 67 -6.74 1.09 15.87
CA ASP A 67 -7.19 2.38 15.37
C ASP A 67 -8.38 2.22 14.40
N PHE A 68 -8.30 1.25 13.51
CA PHE A 68 -9.34 0.95 12.53
C PHE A 68 -10.70 0.59 13.17
N LEU A 69 -10.71 -0.13 14.29
CA LEU A 69 -11.93 -0.46 15.02
C LEU A 69 -12.53 0.74 15.77
N HIS A 70 -11.67 1.59 16.33
CA HIS A 70 -12.12 2.77 17.08
C HIS A 70 -12.53 3.92 16.14
N ASN A 71 -11.85 4.03 14.99
CA ASN A 71 -12.02 5.07 13.98
C ASN A 71 -12.24 4.44 12.59
N PRO A 72 -13.34 3.70 12.38
CA PRO A 72 -13.56 3.04 11.09
C PRO A 72 -13.71 4.08 9.98
N PRO A 73 -13.04 3.89 8.83
CA PRO A 73 -13.15 4.80 7.70
C PRO A 73 -14.58 4.87 7.17
N GLY A 74 -14.95 6.05 6.67
CA GLY A 74 -16.27 6.30 6.14
C GLY A 74 -16.29 7.56 5.27
N PRO A 75 -17.42 7.88 4.63
CA PRO A 75 -17.52 9.01 3.71
C PRO A 75 -17.07 10.35 4.29
N ASP A 76 -17.29 10.56 5.60
CA ASP A 76 -16.99 11.81 6.30
C ASP A 76 -15.56 11.86 6.87
N ALA A 77 -14.88 10.71 6.96
CA ALA A 77 -13.52 10.59 7.49
C ALA A 77 -12.79 9.43 6.79
N PHE A 78 -12.11 9.76 5.70
CA PHE A 78 -11.41 8.79 4.86
C PHE A 78 -9.95 9.22 4.59
N PRO A 79 -9.05 9.10 5.59
CA PRO A 79 -7.65 9.47 5.44
C PRO A 79 -6.94 8.70 4.31
N GLN A 80 -7.33 7.44 4.07
CA GLN A 80 -6.82 6.62 2.97
C GLN A 80 -7.11 7.27 1.61
N GLY A 81 -8.30 7.83 1.41
CA GLY A 81 -8.70 8.51 0.18
C GLY A 81 -7.80 9.71 -0.16
N ALA A 82 -7.42 10.50 0.84
CA ALA A 82 -6.50 11.61 0.65
C ALA A 82 -5.13 11.13 0.13
N LEU A 83 -4.61 10.01 0.68
CA LEU A 83 -3.36 9.42 0.21
C LEU A 83 -3.50 8.82 -1.20
N MET A 84 -4.62 8.15 -1.49
CA MET A 84 -4.91 7.64 -2.83
C MET A 84 -4.88 8.75 -3.87
N ASP A 85 -5.54 9.87 -3.59
CA ASP A 85 -5.54 11.06 -4.44
C ASP A 85 -4.12 11.63 -4.64
N ALA A 86 -3.33 11.70 -3.57
CA ALA A 86 -1.94 12.13 -3.65
C ALA A 86 -1.11 11.24 -4.58
N PHE A 87 -1.22 9.90 -4.47
CA PHE A 87 -0.51 8.95 -5.35
C PHE A 87 -0.91 9.07 -6.82
N VAL A 88 -2.20 9.26 -7.09
CA VAL A 88 -2.71 9.44 -8.45
C VAL A 88 -2.09 10.67 -9.11
N LYS A 89 -1.99 11.77 -8.36
CA LYS A 89 -1.45 13.06 -8.82
C LYS A 89 0.08 13.12 -8.84
N PHE A 90 0.76 12.21 -8.13
CA PHE A 90 2.20 12.28 -7.93
C PHE A 90 2.98 11.98 -9.23
N GLU A 91 3.73 12.96 -9.71
CA GLU A 91 4.43 12.91 -10.99
C GLU A 91 5.92 12.53 -10.88
N LYS A 92 6.51 12.58 -9.67
CA LYS A 92 7.92 12.26 -9.49
C LYS A 92 8.12 10.76 -9.25
N PRO A 93 9.29 10.17 -9.61
CA PRO A 93 9.54 8.77 -9.34
C PRO A 93 9.47 8.41 -7.86
N ILE A 94 8.92 7.23 -7.56
CA ILE A 94 8.90 6.62 -6.23
C ILE A 94 9.68 5.31 -6.29
N VAL A 95 10.75 5.24 -5.49
CA VAL A 95 11.53 4.02 -5.27
C VAL A 95 11.17 3.48 -3.89
N ALA A 96 10.62 2.28 -3.81
CA ALA A 96 10.31 1.61 -2.55
C ALA A 96 11.34 0.53 -2.22
N ALA A 97 11.74 0.46 -0.94
CA ALA A 97 12.56 -0.60 -0.38
C ALA A 97 11.76 -1.32 0.72
N VAL A 98 11.39 -2.59 0.48
CA VAL A 98 10.47 -3.31 1.36
C VAL A 98 11.09 -4.58 1.92
N GLN A 99 10.95 -4.80 3.23
CA GLN A 99 11.41 -5.98 3.94
C GLN A 99 10.36 -6.47 4.93
N GLY A 100 10.49 -7.71 5.41
CA GLY A 100 9.60 -8.30 6.41
C GLY A 100 8.12 -8.18 6.03
N ALA A 101 7.29 -7.69 6.92
CA ALA A 101 5.85 -7.56 6.65
C ALA A 101 5.54 -6.49 5.60
N VAL A 102 4.79 -6.86 4.55
CA VAL A 102 4.28 -6.01 3.47
C VAL A 102 2.81 -6.41 3.25
N ILE A 103 1.90 -5.90 4.09
CA ILE A 103 0.58 -6.49 4.26
C ILE A 103 -0.53 -5.49 3.92
N GLY A 104 -1.58 -5.94 3.25
CA GLY A 104 -2.77 -5.13 2.94
C GLY A 104 -2.41 -3.85 2.20
N GLY A 105 -2.74 -2.68 2.78
CA GLY A 105 -2.33 -1.36 2.27
C GLY A 105 -0.83 -1.25 2.00
N GLY A 106 0.02 -1.89 2.83
CA GLY A 106 1.45 -1.97 2.60
C GLY A 106 1.83 -2.62 1.26
N THR A 107 1.03 -3.57 0.77
CA THR A 107 1.21 -4.18 -0.57
C THR A 107 0.53 -3.36 -1.66
N THR A 108 -0.71 -2.93 -1.46
CA THR A 108 -1.49 -2.24 -2.51
C THR A 108 -0.91 -0.87 -2.88
N MET A 109 -0.37 -0.13 -1.91
CA MET A 109 0.33 1.13 -2.15
C MET A 109 1.54 0.98 -3.09
N LEU A 110 2.20 -0.19 -3.12
CA LEU A 110 3.32 -0.43 -4.04
C LEU A 110 2.90 -0.42 -5.51
N THR A 111 1.62 -0.58 -5.81
CA THR A 111 1.11 -0.45 -7.18
C THR A 111 1.25 0.97 -7.75
N HIS A 112 1.46 1.96 -6.88
CA HIS A 112 1.73 3.35 -7.23
C HIS A 112 3.22 3.71 -7.30
N CYS A 113 4.10 2.79 -6.87
CA CYS A 113 5.54 2.96 -6.96
C CYS A 113 6.07 2.62 -8.37
N ASP A 114 7.17 3.28 -8.75
CA ASP A 114 7.79 3.10 -10.08
C ASP A 114 8.89 2.04 -10.06
N VAL A 115 9.61 1.91 -8.95
CA VAL A 115 10.64 0.88 -8.72
C VAL A 115 10.45 0.32 -7.32
N VAL A 116 10.34 -0.99 -7.20
CA VAL A 116 10.17 -1.68 -5.92
C VAL A 116 11.27 -2.71 -5.74
N TYR A 117 12.10 -2.54 -4.72
CA TYR A 117 13.06 -3.54 -4.28
C TYR A 117 12.54 -4.26 -3.05
N ALA A 118 12.60 -5.58 -3.06
CA ALA A 118 12.28 -6.40 -1.89
C ALA A 118 13.53 -7.07 -1.33
N GLY A 119 13.68 -7.02 -0.02
CA GLY A 119 14.60 -7.90 0.69
C GLY A 119 14.13 -9.36 0.61
N ALA A 120 15.03 -10.31 0.74
CA ALA A 120 14.70 -11.73 0.73
C ALA A 120 13.73 -12.13 1.85
N SER A 121 13.72 -11.38 2.96
CA SER A 121 12.80 -11.56 4.09
C SER A 121 11.38 -11.08 3.82
N ALA A 122 11.12 -10.32 2.75
CA ALA A 122 9.82 -9.72 2.52
C ALA A 122 8.71 -10.77 2.38
N ARG A 123 7.59 -10.54 3.09
CA ARG A 123 6.39 -11.36 3.09
C ARG A 123 5.20 -10.49 2.77
N PHE A 124 4.63 -10.75 1.61
CA PHE A 124 3.48 -10.04 1.07
C PHE A 124 2.19 -10.77 1.43
N GLN A 125 1.13 -10.02 1.62
CA GLN A 125 -0.21 -10.59 1.79
C GLN A 125 -1.28 -9.56 1.44
N LEU A 126 -2.38 -10.01 0.86
CA LEU A 126 -3.58 -9.22 0.58
C LEU A 126 -4.77 -9.81 1.38
N PRO A 127 -4.78 -9.63 2.72
CA PRO A 127 -5.68 -10.36 3.62
C PRO A 127 -7.08 -9.74 3.71
N PHE A 128 -7.52 -8.97 2.71
CA PHE A 128 -8.82 -8.29 2.72
C PHE A 128 -9.97 -9.25 2.94
N ILE A 129 -10.00 -10.38 2.24
CA ILE A 129 -11.03 -11.40 2.38
C ILE A 129 -11.06 -12.01 3.80
N ASN A 130 -9.89 -12.17 4.42
CA ASN A 130 -9.76 -12.73 5.76
C ASN A 130 -10.33 -11.79 6.85
N LEU A 131 -10.44 -10.50 6.51
CA LEU A 131 -11.03 -9.46 7.35
C LEU A 131 -12.46 -9.10 6.91
N ALA A 132 -13.04 -9.86 5.98
CA ALA A 132 -14.32 -9.60 5.32
C ALA A 132 -14.40 -8.22 4.65
N LEU A 133 -13.24 -7.72 4.18
CA LEU A 133 -13.06 -6.48 3.45
C LEU A 133 -12.79 -6.74 1.96
N VAL A 134 -12.64 -5.68 1.20
CA VAL A 134 -12.38 -5.69 -0.25
C VAL A 134 -11.06 -4.96 -0.56
N PRO A 135 -10.50 -5.12 -1.79
CA PRO A 135 -9.32 -4.37 -2.23
C PRO A 135 -9.47 -2.85 -2.08
N GLU A 136 -8.33 -2.17 -1.99
CA GLU A 136 -8.23 -0.72 -1.87
C GLU A 136 -7.10 -0.16 -2.75
N PHE A 137 -6.92 1.16 -2.83
CA PHE A 137 -5.87 1.84 -3.61
C PHE A 137 -5.93 1.61 -5.12
N GLY A 138 -7.11 1.34 -5.70
CA GLY A 138 -7.27 1.03 -7.12
C GLY A 138 -6.65 -0.31 -7.51
N SER A 139 -6.33 -1.14 -6.52
CA SER A 139 -5.63 -2.39 -6.72
C SER A 139 -6.52 -3.49 -7.31
N SER A 140 -7.84 -3.36 -7.20
CA SER A 140 -8.78 -4.24 -7.91
C SER A 140 -8.68 -4.14 -9.43
N TYR A 141 -8.18 -3.02 -9.94
CA TYR A 141 -7.83 -2.85 -11.35
C TYR A 141 -6.33 -3.04 -11.59
N SER A 142 -5.47 -2.32 -10.84
CA SER A 142 -4.04 -2.26 -11.15
C SER A 142 -3.34 -3.61 -11.00
N LEU A 143 -3.77 -4.46 -10.06
CA LEU A 143 -3.16 -5.77 -9.87
C LEU A 143 -3.53 -6.75 -10.99
N PRO A 144 -4.82 -6.99 -11.32
CA PRO A 144 -5.17 -7.84 -12.47
C PRO A 144 -4.58 -7.36 -13.80
N ALA A 145 -4.46 -6.05 -14.00
CA ALA A 145 -3.86 -5.48 -15.20
C ALA A 145 -2.36 -5.80 -15.32
N ARG A 146 -1.64 -5.89 -14.19
CA ARG A 146 -0.20 -6.21 -14.15
C ARG A 146 0.09 -7.70 -14.25
N ILE A 147 -0.65 -8.54 -13.50
CA ILE A 147 -0.30 -9.94 -13.29
C ILE A 147 -1.26 -10.93 -13.93
N GLY A 148 -2.34 -10.43 -14.51
CA GLY A 148 -3.45 -11.24 -15.06
C GLY A 148 -4.48 -11.62 -14.00
N TYR A 149 -5.76 -11.80 -14.44
CA TYR A 149 -6.90 -12.01 -13.55
C TYR A 149 -6.72 -13.23 -12.63
N LEU A 150 -6.34 -14.39 -13.17
CA LEU A 150 -6.24 -15.62 -12.37
C LEU A 150 -5.25 -15.49 -11.22
N ARG A 151 -4.10 -14.86 -11.45
CA ARG A 151 -3.09 -14.65 -10.40
C ARG A 151 -3.55 -13.62 -9.37
N ALA A 152 -4.21 -12.57 -9.81
CA ALA A 152 -4.77 -11.57 -8.89
C ALA A 152 -5.90 -12.16 -8.05
N ALA A 153 -6.79 -12.97 -8.66
CA ALA A 153 -7.87 -13.67 -7.97
C ALA A 153 -7.33 -14.64 -6.90
N ASP A 154 -6.30 -15.41 -7.22
CA ASP A 154 -5.60 -16.29 -6.27
C ASP A 154 -5.14 -15.50 -5.04
N LEU A 155 -4.44 -14.38 -5.22
CA LEU A 155 -3.94 -13.55 -4.13
C LEU A 155 -5.05 -12.89 -3.30
N TYR A 156 -6.12 -12.39 -3.95
CA TYR A 156 -7.18 -11.69 -3.24
C TYR A 156 -8.22 -12.61 -2.59
N LEU A 157 -8.62 -13.68 -3.29
CA LEU A 157 -9.71 -14.52 -2.83
C LEU A 157 -9.26 -15.57 -1.81
N LEU A 158 -7.98 -15.98 -1.83
CA LEU A 158 -7.42 -16.84 -0.79
C LEU A 158 -6.79 -16.03 0.36
N GLY A 159 -6.27 -14.82 0.07
CA GLY A 159 -5.65 -13.97 1.08
C GLY A 159 -4.44 -14.60 1.77
N GLU A 160 -3.74 -15.52 1.10
CA GLU A 160 -2.58 -16.23 1.63
C GLU A 160 -1.29 -15.40 1.51
N PRO A 161 -0.32 -15.60 2.42
CA PRO A 161 0.97 -14.93 2.35
C PRO A 161 1.85 -15.54 1.25
N PHE A 162 2.67 -14.70 0.61
CA PHE A 162 3.66 -15.11 -0.39
C PHE A 162 5.00 -14.38 -0.20
N GLY A 163 6.08 -14.99 -0.69
CA GLY A 163 7.43 -14.46 -0.50
C GLY A 163 7.89 -13.49 -1.59
N ALA A 164 9.06 -12.87 -1.37
CA ALA A 164 9.69 -11.90 -2.26
C ALA A 164 9.92 -12.47 -3.68
N THR A 165 10.39 -13.70 -3.80
CA THR A 165 10.61 -14.37 -5.09
C THR A 165 9.32 -14.44 -5.90
N ARG A 166 8.22 -14.87 -5.26
CA ARG A 166 6.91 -14.94 -5.92
C ARG A 166 6.42 -13.56 -6.33
N ALA A 167 6.63 -12.54 -5.49
CA ALA A 167 6.28 -11.15 -5.82
C ALA A 167 7.04 -10.63 -7.05
N ALA A 168 8.31 -11.00 -7.22
CA ALA A 168 9.12 -10.66 -8.39
C ALA A 168 8.65 -11.41 -9.64
N GLU A 169 8.37 -12.72 -9.54
CA GLU A 169 7.81 -13.52 -10.65
C GLU A 169 6.46 -12.97 -11.15
N LEU A 170 5.67 -12.42 -10.24
CA LEU A 170 4.40 -11.78 -10.57
C LEU A 170 4.56 -10.36 -11.14
N GLY A 171 5.75 -9.75 -11.07
CA GLY A 171 5.96 -8.38 -11.50
C GLY A 171 5.46 -7.31 -10.50
N LEU A 172 5.21 -7.69 -9.25
CA LEU A 172 4.89 -6.74 -8.16
C LEU A 172 6.13 -6.05 -7.62
N VAL A 173 7.29 -6.68 -7.79
CA VAL A 173 8.60 -6.23 -7.32
C VAL A 173 9.55 -6.20 -8.50
N THR A 174 10.30 -5.13 -8.63
CA THR A 174 11.30 -4.97 -9.71
C THR A 174 12.43 -5.98 -9.56
N ARG A 175 12.91 -6.18 -8.33
CA ARG A 175 13.99 -7.12 -8.03
C ARG A 175 14.04 -7.49 -6.54
N VAL A 176 14.41 -8.73 -6.24
CA VAL A 176 14.77 -9.21 -4.90
C VAL A 176 16.27 -9.06 -4.70
N VAL A 177 16.68 -8.60 -3.52
CA VAL A 177 18.07 -8.46 -3.11
C VAL A 177 18.27 -8.98 -1.69
N PRO A 178 19.50 -9.30 -1.27
CA PRO A 178 19.78 -9.61 0.14
C PRO A 178 19.35 -8.44 1.05
N ASP A 179 18.76 -8.74 2.21
CA ASP A 179 18.23 -7.69 3.11
C ASP A 179 19.28 -6.64 3.47
N ARG A 180 20.53 -7.05 3.71
CA ARG A 180 21.65 -6.16 4.01
C ARG A 180 21.98 -5.17 2.89
N GLU A 181 21.58 -5.46 1.65
CA GLU A 181 21.85 -4.66 0.46
C GLU A 181 20.64 -3.81 0.03
N LEU A 182 19.47 -4.06 0.62
CA LEU A 182 18.19 -3.52 0.18
C LEU A 182 18.20 -1.99 0.13
N LEU A 183 18.46 -1.33 1.26
CA LEU A 183 18.40 0.12 1.34
C LEU A 183 19.49 0.79 0.50
N ALA A 184 20.69 0.20 0.45
CA ALA A 184 21.79 0.70 -0.38
C ALA A 184 21.44 0.63 -1.87
N THR A 185 20.85 -0.49 -2.33
CA THR A 185 20.42 -0.67 -3.73
C THR A 185 19.33 0.33 -4.12
N ALA A 186 18.32 0.51 -3.27
CA ALA A 186 17.26 1.48 -3.50
C ALA A 186 17.79 2.92 -3.50
N THR A 187 18.70 3.26 -2.59
CA THR A 187 19.34 4.58 -2.53
C THR A 187 20.15 4.87 -3.80
N GLN A 188 20.93 3.91 -4.28
CA GLN A 188 21.68 4.07 -5.54
C GLN A 188 20.74 4.32 -6.73
N THR A 189 19.59 3.65 -6.76
CA THR A 189 18.58 3.87 -7.81
C THR A 189 17.96 5.26 -7.70
N ALA A 190 17.60 5.69 -6.48
CA ALA A 190 17.11 7.04 -6.25
C ALA A 190 18.15 8.11 -6.68
N GLN A 191 19.43 7.93 -6.38
CA GLN A 191 20.51 8.81 -6.83
C GLN A 191 20.62 8.87 -8.35
N LYS A 192 20.53 7.71 -9.04
CA LYS A 192 20.53 7.65 -10.51
C LYS A 192 19.35 8.40 -11.11
N LEU A 193 18.17 8.32 -10.50
CA LEU A 193 16.97 9.03 -10.92
C LEU A 193 17.10 10.54 -10.65
N ALA A 194 17.57 10.93 -9.47
CA ALA A 194 17.77 12.33 -9.12
C ALA A 194 18.79 13.06 -10.03
N ALA A 195 19.74 12.32 -10.60
CA ALA A 195 20.69 12.86 -11.58
C ALA A 195 20.14 12.98 -13.01
N LYS A 196 18.88 12.57 -13.28
CA LYS A 196 18.26 12.68 -14.60
C LYS A 196 17.52 14.01 -14.75
N PRO A 197 17.27 14.46 -16.00
CA PRO A 197 16.43 15.64 -16.25
C PRO A 197 15.03 15.49 -15.66
N GLY A 198 14.70 16.23 -14.58
CA GLY A 198 13.47 16.07 -13.82
C GLY A 198 12.20 16.28 -14.65
N GLY A 199 12.21 17.25 -15.58
CA GLY A 199 11.09 17.45 -16.50
C GLY A 199 10.81 16.25 -17.40
N ALA A 200 11.86 15.62 -17.92
CA ALA A 200 11.73 14.42 -18.76
C ALA A 200 11.25 13.21 -17.94
N LEU A 201 11.71 13.05 -16.68
CA LEU A 201 11.25 11.98 -15.80
C LEU A 201 9.75 12.11 -15.50
N ARG A 202 9.28 13.31 -15.13
CA ARG A 202 7.85 13.58 -14.87
C ARG A 202 7.02 13.33 -16.11
N ALA A 203 7.43 13.86 -17.27
CA ALA A 203 6.73 13.63 -18.53
C ALA A 203 6.65 12.15 -18.88
N SER A 204 7.75 11.39 -18.73
CA SER A 204 7.79 9.96 -18.99
C SER A 204 6.85 9.19 -18.05
N LYS A 205 6.87 9.48 -16.74
CA LYS A 205 5.97 8.84 -15.77
C LYS A 205 4.50 9.12 -16.11
N ARG A 206 4.15 10.38 -16.45
CA ARG A 206 2.80 10.75 -16.87
C ARG A 206 2.35 9.97 -18.09
N LEU A 207 3.19 9.86 -19.14
CA LEU A 207 2.87 9.09 -20.33
C LEU A 207 2.70 7.60 -20.03
N LEU A 208 3.55 7.02 -19.18
CA LEU A 208 3.43 5.62 -18.75
C LEU A 208 2.14 5.35 -17.98
N LYS A 209 1.66 6.32 -17.16
CA LYS A 209 0.42 6.21 -16.39
C LYS A 209 -0.84 6.52 -17.21
N GLN A 210 -0.72 7.30 -18.28
CA GLN A 210 -1.85 7.82 -19.07
C GLN A 210 -2.80 6.73 -19.54
N GLY A 211 -2.27 5.55 -19.92
CA GLY A 211 -3.06 4.45 -20.46
C GLY A 211 -3.98 3.75 -19.46
N PHE A 212 -3.80 3.98 -18.14
CA PHE A 212 -4.55 3.26 -17.11
C PHE A 212 -5.02 4.11 -15.92
N ILE A 213 -4.60 5.38 -15.82
CA ILE A 213 -4.87 6.19 -14.63
C ILE A 213 -6.36 6.44 -14.39
N GLU A 214 -7.15 6.60 -15.45
CA GLU A 214 -8.59 6.81 -15.32
C GLU A 214 -9.31 5.55 -14.85
N GLN A 215 -8.84 4.37 -15.27
CA GLN A 215 -9.35 3.09 -14.79
C GLN A 215 -9.00 2.87 -13.31
N VAL A 216 -7.79 3.28 -12.88
CA VAL A 216 -7.41 3.24 -11.46
C VAL A 216 -8.31 4.14 -10.63
N LYS A 217 -8.59 5.37 -11.07
CA LYS A 217 -9.52 6.29 -10.38
C LYS A 217 -10.94 5.72 -10.29
N ALA A 218 -11.43 5.12 -11.37
CA ALA A 218 -12.73 4.48 -11.39
C ALA A 218 -12.80 3.28 -10.44
N ALA A 219 -11.73 2.47 -10.37
CA ALA A 219 -11.61 1.37 -9.43
C ALA A 219 -11.61 1.87 -7.98
N MET A 220 -10.82 2.88 -7.65
CA MET A 220 -10.80 3.50 -6.31
C MET A 220 -12.20 3.90 -5.87
N LYS A 221 -12.94 4.61 -6.71
CA LYS A 221 -14.30 5.03 -6.39
C LYS A 221 -15.26 3.85 -6.15
N ALA A 222 -15.14 2.79 -6.94
CA ALA A 222 -15.94 1.58 -6.77
C ALA A 222 -15.53 0.81 -5.50
N GLU A 223 -14.23 0.69 -5.23
CA GLU A 223 -13.68 0.08 -4.02
C GLU A 223 -14.18 0.80 -2.77
N ASP A 224 -14.11 2.13 -2.72
CA ASP A 224 -14.53 2.95 -1.56
C ASP A 224 -15.98 2.70 -1.18
N GLN A 225 -16.90 2.66 -2.17
CA GLN A 225 -18.31 2.38 -1.93
C GLN A 225 -18.51 1.03 -1.24
N VAL A 226 -17.91 -0.02 -1.79
CA VAL A 226 -18.04 -1.38 -1.25
C VAL A 226 -17.27 -1.48 0.09
N PHE A 227 -16.12 -0.82 0.22
CA PHE A 227 -15.33 -0.85 1.44
C PHE A 227 -16.09 -0.25 2.63
N PHE A 228 -16.78 0.88 2.45
CA PHE A 228 -17.59 1.51 3.50
C PHE A 228 -18.77 0.66 3.94
N GLU A 229 -19.35 -0.13 3.05
CA GLU A 229 -20.36 -1.12 3.39
C GLU A 229 -19.76 -2.29 4.16
N ARG A 230 -18.66 -2.83 3.65
CA ARG A 230 -18.02 -4.03 4.22
C ARG A 230 -17.45 -3.78 5.62
N VAL A 231 -16.79 -2.65 5.85
CA VAL A 231 -16.20 -2.34 7.17
C VAL A 231 -17.24 -2.30 8.30
N ARG A 232 -18.50 -1.98 7.96
CA ARG A 232 -19.62 -1.93 8.91
C ARG A 232 -20.37 -3.27 9.03
N SER A 233 -20.04 -4.24 8.20
CA SER A 233 -20.72 -5.54 8.17
C SER A 233 -20.51 -6.35 9.46
N ALA A 234 -21.44 -7.24 9.77
CA ALA A 234 -21.29 -8.18 10.87
C ALA A 234 -20.09 -9.13 10.67
N GLU A 235 -19.78 -9.48 9.42
CA GLU A 235 -18.63 -10.32 9.09
C GLU A 235 -17.31 -9.60 9.36
N ALA A 236 -17.17 -8.32 8.99
CA ALA A 236 -15.96 -7.55 9.29
C ALA A 236 -15.76 -7.37 10.80
N LYS A 237 -16.83 -7.09 11.56
CA LYS A 237 -16.78 -7.00 13.02
C LYS A 237 -16.30 -8.31 13.65
N GLU A 238 -16.85 -9.45 13.20
CA GLU A 238 -16.42 -10.77 13.66
C GLU A 238 -14.95 -11.03 13.32
N ALA A 239 -14.54 -10.78 12.07
CA ALA A 239 -13.18 -11.02 11.61
C ALA A 239 -12.16 -10.19 12.40
N LEU A 240 -12.43 -8.90 12.62
CA LEU A 240 -11.56 -8.00 13.36
C LEU A 240 -11.49 -8.38 14.85
N SER A 241 -12.63 -8.71 15.49
CA SER A 241 -12.65 -9.17 16.88
C SER A 241 -11.87 -10.49 17.03
N ALA A 242 -12.13 -11.46 16.14
CA ALA A 242 -11.44 -12.73 16.14
C ALA A 242 -9.92 -12.57 15.99
N PHE A 243 -9.47 -11.66 15.12
CA PHE A 243 -8.06 -11.36 14.95
C PHE A 243 -7.42 -10.81 16.25
N LEU A 244 -8.06 -9.83 16.90
CA LEU A 244 -7.57 -9.25 18.16
C LEU A 244 -7.56 -10.27 19.31
N GLU A 245 -8.56 -11.15 19.35
CA GLU A 245 -8.69 -12.23 20.32
C GLU A 245 -7.83 -13.44 19.99
N LYS A 246 -7.11 -13.43 18.85
CA LYS A 246 -6.26 -14.53 18.35
C LYS A 246 -7.01 -15.85 18.21
N ARG A 247 -8.24 -15.82 17.75
CA ARG A 247 -9.11 -16.97 17.48
C ARG A 247 -9.52 -17.02 16.00
N PRO A 248 -9.93 -18.17 15.48
CA PRO A 248 -10.58 -18.25 14.16
C PRO A 248 -11.91 -17.46 14.13
N PRO A 249 -12.23 -16.73 13.03
CA PRO A 249 -13.53 -16.09 12.86
C PRO A 249 -14.63 -17.12 12.62
N ASN A 250 -15.86 -16.83 13.03
CA ASN A 250 -17.02 -17.68 12.81
C ASN A 250 -18.10 -16.96 11.99
N PHE A 251 -17.97 -16.97 10.67
CA PHE A 251 -18.89 -16.31 9.76
C PHE A 251 -20.29 -16.95 9.69
N ASN A 252 -20.52 -18.15 10.23
CA ASN A 252 -21.84 -18.74 10.28
C ASN A 252 -22.79 -18.01 11.23
N LYS A 253 -22.26 -17.32 12.23
CA LYS A 253 -23.02 -16.50 13.18
C LYS A 253 -23.46 -15.16 12.58
N THR A 254 -22.87 -14.74 11.46
CA THR A 254 -23.12 -13.44 10.82
C THR A 254 -24.05 -13.56 9.62
N LYS A 255 -24.47 -14.77 9.25
CA LYS A 255 -25.42 -14.98 8.16
C LYS A 255 -26.78 -14.44 8.63
N THR A 256 -27.29 -13.41 7.94
CA THR A 256 -28.71 -13.04 8.06
C THR A 256 -29.54 -14.26 7.65
N PRO A 257 -30.55 -14.70 8.45
CA PRO A 257 -31.42 -15.77 8.01
C PRO A 257 -32.05 -15.35 6.66
N VAL A 258 -31.84 -16.18 5.64
CA VAL A 258 -32.61 -16.04 4.40
C VAL A 258 -34.06 -16.22 4.82
N ALA A 259 -34.90 -15.18 4.66
CA ALA A 259 -36.34 -15.31 4.87
C ALA A 259 -36.81 -16.48 4.01
N ALA A 260 -37.36 -17.50 4.65
CA ALA A 260 -37.97 -18.60 3.93
C ALA A 260 -39.18 -18.00 3.20
N GLU A 261 -39.13 -18.00 1.85
CA GLU A 261 -40.30 -17.73 1.01
C GLU A 261 -41.32 -18.86 1.13
#